data_160f6aad372c9ad78f5e001f3f5dd6b2
#
_entry.id   160f6aad372c9ad78f5e001f3f5dd6b2
#
_cell.length_a   1.000
_cell.length_b   1.000
_cell.length_c   1.000
_cell.angle_alpha   90.00
_cell.angle_beta   90.00
_cell.angle_gamma   90.00
#
_symmetry.space_group_name_H-M   'P 1'
#
loop_
_entity.id
_entity.type
_entity.pdbx_description
1 polymer ?
#
loop_
_entity_poly.entity_id
_entity_poly.type
_entity_poly.pdbx_seq_one_letter_code
_entity_poly.pdbx_strand_id
1 'polypeptide(L)'
;MAAITSRIRARARRPEGNGHVSNDAPLLRCSSVDVAYGPVQVLFGVDLEIQRGELVALLGTNGAGKSTLLKAISGLHKPRRGTVELDGVDVTNVPAHKIAAQGVMQMPGGKGVFPTLTIENNLRLAQWLFRDDKQRTEEQLERVLNLFPILRERYGEMAGNMSGGEQQMLTLGMALMSDPKLLMIDELSLGLAPTIVGELIEVVHQIHETGVTMIIVEQSVNVALNLAERAVFMEKGEVRFEGATRDLLERPDILRSVFIAGASAGAGDDGGPTKAKEKVAKAAKQAEHVAPGPDAPLVLECVEVVKRFGGIRAVDGVNVALREGEILGLIGQNGAGKTTLFDCVSGFHKIDGGRILMRGTDVSTWEPHERAAARMGRSFQEAKLFPSLTTAETVAVALERHLANKDIVAAAFSLPASYESELAAAERVDELIELMGLSSFRQKFVGELSTGTRRIVELACMLAQDPDVLILDEPSGGVAQKETEALGPMLKRVQEYTGCSILIIEHDMPLMAFLCDRIYCLELGQVIAEGTPEEVLNDPRVIESYLGTDESAIFRSGSEGAKKPRRKAAASRTGSRRSPRVARPRS
;
A
#
# COMPACT_ATOMS: atom_id res chain seq x y z
N MET A 1 -30.26 10.17 39.15
CA MET A 1 -29.97 10.46 37.73
C MET A 1 -30.51 11.80 37.20
N ALA A 2 -31.44 12.46 37.85
CA ALA A 2 -32.00 13.75 37.41
C ALA A 2 -31.18 15.00 37.76
N ALA A 3 -30.17 14.90 38.63
CA ALA A 3 -29.40 16.05 39.13
C ALA A 3 -28.09 16.33 38.35
N ILE A 4 -27.70 15.46 37.46
CA ILE A 4 -26.48 15.62 36.62
C ILE A 4 -26.82 16.29 35.28
N THR A 5 -28.06 16.16 34.81
CA THR A 5 -28.53 16.72 33.53
C THR A 5 -28.80 18.22 33.56
N SER A 6 -29.00 18.84 34.75
CA SER A 6 -29.31 20.27 34.85
C SER A 6 -28.06 21.19 34.86
N ARG A 7 -26.87 20.65 35.13
CA ARG A 7 -25.62 21.45 35.15
C ARG A 7 -24.90 21.60 33.82
N ILE A 8 -25.29 20.83 32.80
CA ILE A 8 -24.69 20.89 31.44
C ILE A 8 -25.42 21.93 30.55
N ARG A 9 -26.67 22.27 30.86
CA ARG A 9 -27.46 23.25 30.06
C ARG A 9 -27.13 24.73 30.30
N ALA A 10 -26.28 25.08 31.26
CA ALA A 10 -26.04 26.46 31.67
C ALA A 10 -24.73 27.10 31.17
N ARG A 11 -24.02 26.50 30.23
CA ARG A 11 -22.71 27.06 29.76
C ARG A 11 -22.46 27.04 28.24
N ALA A 12 -23.50 27.03 27.44
CA ALA A 12 -23.41 27.31 26.00
C ALA A 12 -23.87 28.76 25.71
N ARG A 13 -23.27 29.75 26.40
CA ARG A 13 -23.30 31.14 25.93
C ARG A 13 -22.06 31.31 25.03
N ARG A 14 -22.27 31.57 23.72
CA ARG A 14 -21.26 32.09 22.81
C ARG A 14 -20.62 33.32 23.47
N PRO A 15 -19.28 33.46 23.45
CA PRO A 15 -18.67 34.75 23.57
C PRO A 15 -18.89 35.49 22.25
N GLU A 16 -19.73 36.51 22.26
CA GLU A 16 -19.73 37.55 21.24
C GLU A 16 -18.43 38.36 21.40
N GLY A 17 -17.38 37.92 20.71
CA GLY A 17 -16.18 38.68 20.45
C GLY A 17 -16.21 39.09 19.01
N ASN A 18 -16.63 40.33 18.72
CA ASN A 18 -16.40 41.03 17.45
C ASN A 18 -14.89 41.19 17.22
N GLY A 19 -14.26 40.12 16.69
CA GLY A 19 -13.01 40.19 15.97
C GLY A 19 -13.33 39.98 14.50
N HIS A 20 -13.16 40.99 13.68
CA HIS A 20 -13.05 40.83 12.23
C HIS A 20 -11.91 39.86 11.99
N VAL A 21 -12.24 38.57 11.77
CA VAL A 21 -11.29 37.60 11.23
C VAL A 21 -11.06 38.06 9.80
N SER A 22 -9.86 38.57 9.53
CA SER A 22 -9.42 38.85 8.18
C SER A 22 -9.58 37.57 7.35
N ASN A 23 -10.13 37.67 6.14
CA ASN A 23 -10.37 36.55 5.23
C ASN A 23 -9.06 35.84 4.78
N ASP A 24 -7.90 36.31 5.27
CA ASP A 24 -6.54 35.84 4.96
C ASP A 24 -5.91 34.91 6.02
N ALA A 25 -6.62 34.59 7.12
CA ALA A 25 -6.05 33.71 8.15
C ALA A 25 -6.21 32.23 7.77
N PRO A 26 -5.13 31.41 7.89
CA PRO A 26 -5.19 29.98 7.58
C PRO A 26 -6.22 29.28 8.48
N LEU A 27 -6.87 28.24 7.95
CA LEU A 27 -7.75 27.38 8.74
C LEU A 27 -6.95 26.56 9.74
N LEU A 28 -5.81 26.02 9.32
CA LEU A 28 -4.89 25.22 10.13
C LEU A 28 -3.49 25.84 10.08
N ARG A 29 -2.86 25.96 11.25
CA ARG A 29 -1.45 26.30 11.39
C ARG A 29 -0.77 25.36 12.37
N CYS A 30 0.28 24.69 11.92
CA CYS A 30 1.23 23.95 12.74
C CYS A 30 2.52 24.76 12.81
N SER A 31 3.04 25.03 14.01
CA SER A 31 4.27 25.78 14.21
C SER A 31 5.26 24.97 15.03
N SER A 32 6.38 24.62 14.39
CA SER A 32 7.53 23.88 14.95
C SER A 32 7.12 22.62 15.73
N VAL A 33 6.23 21.81 15.13
CA VAL A 33 5.61 20.65 15.78
C VAL A 33 6.60 19.49 15.89
N ASP A 34 6.94 19.10 17.13
CA ASP A 34 7.70 17.90 17.46
C ASP A 34 6.79 16.82 18.01
N VAL A 35 6.89 15.60 17.47
CA VAL A 35 6.13 14.43 17.97
C VAL A 35 7.06 13.25 18.21
N ALA A 36 6.86 12.53 19.33
CA ALA A 36 7.61 11.32 19.62
C ALA A 36 6.75 10.24 20.27
N TYR A 37 7.05 8.98 19.97
CA TYR A 37 6.49 7.78 20.60
C TYR A 37 7.52 7.22 21.60
N GLY A 38 7.30 7.41 22.89
CA GLY A 38 8.29 7.05 23.90
C GLY A 38 9.63 7.77 23.65
N PRO A 39 10.77 7.08 23.51
CA PRO A 39 12.07 7.69 23.24
C PRO A 39 12.30 8.05 21.77
N VAL A 40 11.44 7.60 20.85
CA VAL A 40 11.65 7.77 19.40
C VAL A 40 10.94 9.02 18.91
N GLN A 41 11.69 10.03 18.48
CA GLN A 41 11.14 11.20 17.81
C GLN A 41 10.82 10.86 16.35
N VAL A 42 9.66 11.34 15.88
CA VAL A 42 9.13 11.06 14.54
C VAL A 42 8.92 12.35 13.74
N LEU A 43 8.51 13.44 14.38
CA LEU A 43 8.40 14.75 13.74
C LEU A 43 9.40 15.71 14.37
N PHE A 44 10.04 16.54 13.55
CA PHE A 44 11.11 17.44 13.92
C PHE A 44 10.79 18.85 13.40
N GLY A 45 10.20 19.69 14.25
CA GLY A 45 9.94 21.09 13.98
C GLY A 45 9.06 21.34 12.74
N VAL A 46 7.98 20.56 12.56
CA VAL A 46 7.13 20.67 11.38
C VAL A 46 6.32 21.95 11.41
N ASP A 47 6.50 22.76 10.37
CA ASP A 47 5.68 23.94 10.06
C ASP A 47 4.75 23.60 8.88
N LEU A 48 3.44 23.93 9.00
CA LEU A 48 2.44 23.68 7.96
C LEU A 48 1.28 24.67 8.11
N GLU A 49 0.91 25.35 7.04
CA GLU A 49 -0.29 26.20 6.99
C GLU A 49 -1.23 25.73 5.88
N ILE A 50 -2.53 25.66 6.19
CA ILE A 50 -3.59 25.28 5.22
C ILE A 50 -4.64 26.38 5.20
N GLN A 51 -4.90 26.91 4.02
CA GLN A 51 -5.89 27.95 3.81
C GLN A 51 -7.32 27.37 3.80
N ARG A 52 -8.32 28.22 4.05
CA ARG A 52 -9.72 27.77 3.97
C ARG A 52 -10.09 27.40 2.53
N GLY A 53 -10.78 26.28 2.37
CA GLY A 53 -11.19 25.76 1.07
C GLY A 53 -10.01 25.26 0.22
N GLU A 54 -8.84 25.09 0.79
CA GLU A 54 -7.67 24.56 0.09
C GLU A 54 -7.66 23.02 0.12
N LEU A 55 -7.22 22.41 -0.97
CA LEU A 55 -6.90 20.99 -1.06
C LEU A 55 -5.39 20.84 -1.22
N VAL A 56 -4.76 20.20 -0.21
CA VAL A 56 -3.31 20.01 -0.16
C VAL A 56 -2.97 18.52 -0.17
N ALA A 57 -2.04 18.14 -1.03
CA ALA A 57 -1.46 16.81 -1.03
C ALA A 57 -0.24 16.75 -0.08
N LEU A 58 -0.29 15.85 0.89
CA LEU A 58 0.82 15.55 1.79
C LEU A 58 1.53 14.28 1.31
N LEU A 59 2.68 14.47 0.67
CA LEU A 59 3.49 13.44 0.05
C LEU A 59 4.68 13.04 0.94
N GLY A 60 5.27 11.91 0.66
CA GLY A 60 6.49 11.43 1.30
C GLY A 60 6.55 9.92 1.40
N THR A 61 7.74 9.39 1.66
CA THR A 61 8.00 7.95 1.81
C THR A 61 7.27 7.35 3.01
N ASN A 62 7.21 6.02 3.06
CA ASN A 62 6.72 5.31 4.24
C ASN A 62 7.62 5.65 5.44
N GLY A 63 7.00 5.92 6.59
CA GLY A 63 7.75 6.35 7.78
C GLY A 63 8.16 7.83 7.81
N ALA A 64 7.85 8.64 6.77
CA ALA A 64 8.16 10.08 6.75
C ALA A 64 7.44 10.91 7.83
N GLY A 65 6.47 10.32 8.57
CA GLY A 65 5.75 11.01 9.64
C GLY A 65 4.37 11.55 9.24
N LYS A 66 3.89 11.31 8.02
CA LYS A 66 2.61 11.82 7.51
C LYS A 66 1.42 11.53 8.42
N SER A 67 1.15 10.24 8.69
CA SER A 67 0.05 9.82 9.58
C SER A 67 0.26 10.30 11.03
N THR A 68 1.51 10.50 11.46
CA THR A 68 1.83 11.08 12.78
C THR A 68 1.45 12.56 12.84
N LEU A 69 1.66 13.32 11.75
CA LEU A 69 1.23 14.71 11.64
C LEU A 69 -0.31 14.80 11.69
N LEU A 70 -1.02 13.96 10.93
CA LEU A 70 -2.48 13.91 10.99
C LEU A 70 -3.00 13.59 12.41
N LYS A 71 -2.35 12.66 13.12
CA LYS A 71 -2.68 12.33 14.52
C LYS A 71 -2.40 13.49 15.48
N ALA A 72 -1.36 14.30 15.22
CA ALA A 72 -1.10 15.50 16.01
C ALA A 72 -2.18 16.57 15.79
N ILE A 73 -2.58 16.82 14.54
CA ILE A 73 -3.64 17.76 14.16
C ILE A 73 -5.00 17.33 14.74
N SER A 74 -5.33 16.04 14.68
CA SER A 74 -6.60 15.51 15.21
C SER A 74 -6.62 15.35 16.73
N GLY A 75 -5.50 15.62 17.44
CA GLY A 75 -5.39 15.45 18.89
C GLY A 75 -5.37 14.00 19.37
N LEU A 76 -5.19 13.04 18.46
CA LEU A 76 -4.98 11.62 18.78
C LEU A 76 -3.59 11.38 19.38
N HIS A 77 -2.61 12.23 19.03
CA HIS A 77 -1.29 12.23 19.64
C HIS A 77 -0.87 13.66 19.99
N LYS A 78 -0.33 13.86 21.20
CA LYS A 78 0.07 15.20 21.67
C LYS A 78 1.48 15.52 21.21
N PRO A 79 1.73 16.70 20.60
CA PRO A 79 3.05 17.21 20.34
C PRO A 79 3.86 17.36 21.65
N ARG A 80 5.17 17.12 21.56
CA ARG A 80 6.11 17.43 22.64
C ARG A 80 6.48 18.91 22.69
N ARG A 81 6.55 19.54 21.51
CA ARG A 81 6.83 20.97 21.31
C ARG A 81 6.03 21.48 20.13
N GLY A 82 5.97 22.79 20.00
CA GLY A 82 5.22 23.45 18.94
C GLY A 82 3.74 23.59 19.28
N THR A 83 2.99 24.20 18.36
CA THR A 83 1.57 24.48 18.49
C THR A 83 0.81 24.03 17.25
N VAL A 84 -0.44 23.64 17.46
CA VAL A 84 -1.44 23.39 16.42
C VAL A 84 -2.62 24.33 16.66
N GLU A 85 -2.88 25.20 15.70
CA GLU A 85 -3.98 26.16 15.75
C GLU A 85 -5.02 25.83 14.69
N LEU A 86 -6.31 25.89 15.08
CA LEU A 86 -7.46 25.74 14.19
C LEU A 86 -8.32 27.00 14.29
N ASP A 87 -8.59 27.66 13.16
CA ASP A 87 -9.31 28.93 13.15
C ASP A 87 -8.70 30.01 14.08
N GLY A 88 -7.35 30.01 14.22
CA GLY A 88 -6.62 30.90 15.13
C GLY A 88 -6.76 30.53 16.61
N VAL A 89 -7.34 29.37 16.94
CA VAL A 89 -7.47 28.86 18.31
C VAL A 89 -6.45 27.73 18.52
N ASP A 90 -5.64 27.83 19.58
CA ASP A 90 -4.70 26.77 19.95
C ASP A 90 -5.46 25.51 20.41
N VAL A 91 -5.25 24.41 19.67
CA VAL A 91 -5.82 23.09 19.91
C VAL A 91 -4.79 22.05 20.31
N THR A 92 -3.53 22.43 20.52
CA THR A 92 -2.39 21.54 20.76
C THR A 92 -2.64 20.47 21.83
N ASN A 93 -3.28 20.86 22.93
CA ASN A 93 -3.57 19.98 24.06
C ASN A 93 -5.07 19.63 24.20
N VAL A 94 -5.86 19.95 23.19
CA VAL A 94 -7.30 19.66 23.19
C VAL A 94 -7.53 18.17 22.89
N PRO A 95 -8.40 17.46 23.64
CA PRO A 95 -8.73 16.06 23.33
C PRO A 95 -9.38 15.90 21.95
N ALA A 96 -9.06 14.80 21.24
CA ALA A 96 -9.50 14.53 19.87
C ALA A 96 -11.01 14.71 19.64
N HIS A 97 -11.87 14.24 20.58
CA HIS A 97 -13.33 14.40 20.45
C HIS A 97 -13.81 15.86 20.46
N LYS A 98 -13.04 16.77 21.11
CA LYS A 98 -13.35 18.20 21.11
C LYS A 98 -12.85 18.88 19.83
N ILE A 99 -11.74 18.40 19.26
CA ILE A 99 -11.23 18.87 17.97
C ILE A 99 -12.18 18.40 16.85
N ALA A 100 -12.64 17.14 16.91
CA ALA A 100 -13.66 16.63 16.00
C ALA A 100 -14.97 17.46 16.07
N ALA A 101 -15.41 17.87 17.27
CA ALA A 101 -16.58 18.74 17.43
C ALA A 101 -16.39 20.15 16.85
N GLN A 102 -15.15 20.59 16.59
CA GLN A 102 -14.83 21.85 15.89
C GLN A 102 -14.81 21.69 14.36
N GLY A 103 -15.05 20.47 13.85
CA GLY A 103 -15.13 20.18 12.42
C GLY A 103 -13.84 19.63 11.81
N VAL A 104 -12.93 19.06 12.60
CA VAL A 104 -11.76 18.33 12.08
C VAL A 104 -12.06 16.85 12.05
N MET A 105 -12.06 16.25 10.87
CA MET A 105 -12.28 14.81 10.68
C MET A 105 -11.10 14.17 10.00
N GLN A 106 -10.73 12.99 10.50
CA GLN A 106 -9.68 12.17 9.91
C GLN A 106 -10.28 10.85 9.43
N MET A 107 -10.12 10.58 8.13
CA MET A 107 -10.35 9.29 7.52
C MET A 107 -9.04 8.49 7.62
N PRO A 108 -9.04 7.37 8.38
CA PRO A 108 -7.84 6.55 8.52
C PRO A 108 -7.53 5.79 7.23
N GLY A 109 -6.26 5.50 6.98
CA GLY A 109 -5.83 4.57 5.94
C GLY A 109 -6.36 3.15 6.20
N GLY A 110 -6.75 2.46 5.13
CA GLY A 110 -7.28 1.11 5.21
C GLY A 110 -8.78 1.04 5.56
N LYS A 111 -9.19 -0.03 6.27
CA LYS A 111 -10.62 -0.31 6.52
C LYS A 111 -11.15 0.53 7.68
N GLY A 112 -11.77 1.66 7.37
CA GLY A 112 -12.41 2.55 8.36
C GLY A 112 -13.86 2.19 8.70
N VAL A 113 -14.39 1.05 8.22
CA VAL A 113 -15.77 0.61 8.42
C VAL A 113 -15.89 -0.43 9.53
N PHE A 114 -17.10 -0.56 10.10
CA PHE A 114 -17.48 -1.64 11.00
C PHE A 114 -18.13 -2.76 10.17
N PRO A 115 -17.41 -3.84 9.81
CA PRO A 115 -17.86 -4.82 8.82
C PRO A 115 -19.08 -5.63 9.27
N THR A 116 -19.29 -5.75 10.57
CA THR A 116 -20.43 -6.44 11.19
C THR A 116 -21.69 -5.57 11.32
N LEU A 117 -21.61 -4.29 10.96
CA LEU A 117 -22.74 -3.38 10.92
C LEU A 117 -23.21 -3.17 9.47
N THR A 118 -24.48 -2.81 9.30
CA THR A 118 -25.01 -2.39 8.00
C THR A 118 -24.43 -1.05 7.58
N ILE A 119 -24.51 -0.71 6.29
CA ILE A 119 -24.14 0.61 5.76
C ILE A 119 -24.88 1.70 6.52
N GLU A 120 -26.21 1.55 6.72
CA GLU A 120 -27.02 2.44 7.53
C GLU A 120 -26.44 2.68 8.93
N ASN A 121 -26.10 1.60 9.64
CA ASN A 121 -25.60 1.69 11.00
C ASN A 121 -24.19 2.31 11.08
N ASN A 122 -23.34 2.06 10.07
CA ASN A 122 -22.05 2.74 9.94
C ASN A 122 -22.24 4.27 9.80
N LEU A 123 -23.12 4.72 8.91
CA LEU A 123 -23.41 6.14 8.71
C LEU A 123 -24.06 6.78 9.95
N ARG A 124 -25.00 6.09 10.60
CA ARG A 124 -25.62 6.57 11.86
C ARG A 124 -24.61 6.72 13.00
N LEU A 125 -23.65 5.80 13.09
CA LEU A 125 -22.58 5.89 14.10
C LEU A 125 -21.72 7.14 13.91
N ALA A 126 -21.45 7.52 12.68
CA ALA A 126 -20.67 8.72 12.35
C ALA A 126 -21.40 10.03 12.72
N GLN A 127 -22.73 10.02 12.87
CA GLN A 127 -23.54 11.17 13.27
C GLN A 127 -23.54 11.42 14.78
N TRP A 128 -22.83 10.61 15.59
CA TRP A 128 -22.92 10.65 17.05
C TRP A 128 -22.73 12.05 17.65
N LEU A 129 -21.87 12.88 17.08
CA LEU A 129 -21.60 14.24 17.53
C LEU A 129 -22.80 15.18 17.37
N PHE A 130 -23.69 14.93 16.41
CA PHE A 130 -24.83 15.77 16.04
C PHE A 130 -26.19 15.05 16.17
N ARG A 131 -26.23 13.91 16.85
CA ARG A 131 -27.43 13.05 16.98
C ARG A 131 -28.67 13.74 17.51
N ASP A 132 -28.51 14.85 18.26
CA ASP A 132 -29.61 15.64 18.82
C ASP A 132 -30.21 16.64 17.80
N ASP A 133 -29.54 16.89 16.67
CA ASP A 133 -29.98 17.74 15.56
C ASP A 133 -30.46 16.85 14.39
N LYS A 134 -31.74 16.50 14.43
CA LYS A 134 -32.34 15.59 13.43
C LYS A 134 -32.34 16.17 12.02
N GLN A 135 -32.61 17.47 11.88
CA GLN A 135 -32.68 18.09 10.56
C GLN A 135 -31.31 18.06 9.89
N ARG A 136 -30.25 18.49 10.58
CA ARG A 136 -28.87 18.44 10.10
C ARG A 136 -28.45 17.01 9.78
N THR A 137 -28.84 16.05 10.61
CA THR A 137 -28.52 14.64 10.45
C THR A 137 -29.13 14.07 9.15
N GLU A 138 -30.41 14.39 8.87
CA GLU A 138 -31.09 13.97 7.64
C GLU A 138 -30.51 14.65 6.40
N GLU A 139 -30.25 15.96 6.45
CA GLU A 139 -29.66 16.72 5.35
C GLU A 139 -28.27 16.16 4.96
N GLN A 140 -27.41 15.84 5.95
CA GLN A 140 -26.09 15.27 5.68
C GLN A 140 -26.19 13.83 5.17
N LEU A 141 -27.12 13.03 5.67
CA LEU A 141 -27.35 11.67 5.18
C LEU A 141 -27.74 11.69 3.68
N GLU A 142 -28.71 12.52 3.32
CA GLU A 142 -29.13 12.67 1.92
C GLU A 142 -27.97 13.15 1.04
N ARG A 143 -27.16 14.10 1.51
CA ARG A 143 -25.99 14.59 0.80
C ARG A 143 -24.99 13.44 0.54
N VAL A 144 -24.68 12.64 1.56
CA VAL A 144 -23.75 11.49 1.43
C VAL A 144 -24.30 10.43 0.47
N LEU A 145 -25.59 10.09 0.60
CA LEU A 145 -26.22 9.10 -0.28
C LEU A 145 -26.36 9.57 -1.73
N ASN A 146 -26.36 10.88 -1.98
CA ASN A 146 -26.33 11.45 -3.34
C ASN A 146 -24.92 11.45 -3.93
N LEU A 147 -23.87 11.66 -3.10
CA LEU A 147 -22.46 11.55 -3.52
C LEU A 147 -22.05 10.10 -3.80
N PHE A 148 -22.66 9.15 -3.08
CA PHE A 148 -22.35 7.73 -3.18
C PHE A 148 -23.63 6.90 -3.44
N PRO A 149 -24.16 6.87 -4.68
CA PRO A 149 -25.40 6.13 -4.98
C PRO A 149 -25.38 4.66 -4.56
N ILE A 150 -24.20 4.00 -4.66
CA ILE A 150 -24.02 2.60 -4.26
C ILE A 150 -24.35 2.35 -2.79
N LEU A 151 -24.10 3.34 -1.91
CA LEU A 151 -24.44 3.24 -0.49
C LEU A 151 -25.96 3.28 -0.28
N ARG A 152 -26.69 4.01 -1.14
CA ARG A 152 -28.16 4.04 -1.12
C ARG A 152 -28.75 2.71 -1.61
N GLU A 153 -28.21 2.16 -2.70
CA GLU A 153 -28.67 0.89 -3.28
C GLU A 153 -28.50 -0.28 -2.29
N ARG A 154 -27.40 -0.27 -1.54
CA ARG A 154 -27.03 -1.36 -0.62
C ARG A 154 -27.24 -1.02 0.85
N TYR A 155 -28.05 -0.01 1.17
CA TYR A 155 -28.16 0.64 2.49
C TYR A 155 -28.37 -0.31 3.67
N GLY A 156 -29.15 -1.38 3.48
CA GLY A 156 -29.41 -2.40 4.48
C GLY A 156 -28.40 -3.54 4.56
N GLU A 157 -27.41 -3.59 3.66
CA GLU A 157 -26.41 -4.65 3.63
C GLU A 157 -25.30 -4.45 4.66
N MET A 158 -24.65 -5.55 5.06
CA MET A 158 -23.48 -5.52 5.93
C MET A 158 -22.28 -4.91 5.19
N ALA A 159 -21.59 -3.97 5.84
CA ALA A 159 -20.40 -3.34 5.25
C ALA A 159 -19.28 -4.34 4.92
N GLY A 160 -19.22 -5.47 5.62
CA GLY A 160 -18.25 -6.54 5.34
C GLY A 160 -18.45 -7.24 4.00
N ASN A 161 -19.65 -7.13 3.38
CA ASN A 161 -19.95 -7.73 2.08
C ASN A 161 -19.60 -6.80 0.90
N MET A 162 -19.13 -5.58 1.19
CA MET A 162 -18.72 -4.61 0.18
C MET A 162 -17.31 -4.91 -0.33
N SER A 163 -17.04 -4.56 -1.58
CA SER A 163 -15.67 -4.52 -2.12
C SER A 163 -14.80 -3.49 -1.38
N GLY A 164 -13.47 -3.60 -1.51
CA GLY A 164 -12.55 -2.64 -0.87
C GLY A 164 -12.82 -1.19 -1.27
N GLY A 165 -13.13 -0.92 -2.55
CA GLY A 165 -13.47 0.43 -3.02
C GLY A 165 -14.79 0.94 -2.45
N GLU A 166 -15.82 0.11 -2.40
CA GLU A 166 -17.11 0.47 -1.77
C GLU A 166 -16.95 0.73 -0.26
N GLN A 167 -16.11 -0.06 0.44
CA GLN A 167 -15.78 0.20 1.85
C GLN A 167 -15.07 1.54 2.03
N GLN A 168 -14.21 1.93 1.08
CA GLN A 168 -13.55 3.22 1.09
C GLN A 168 -14.55 4.37 0.86
N MET A 169 -15.49 4.20 -0.07
CA MET A 169 -16.61 5.14 -0.28
C MET A 169 -17.46 5.29 0.99
N LEU A 170 -17.76 4.17 1.68
CA LEU A 170 -18.48 4.21 2.95
C LEU A 170 -17.68 4.95 4.04
N THR A 171 -16.36 4.71 4.14
CA THR A 171 -15.49 5.40 5.11
C THR A 171 -15.47 6.90 4.85
N LEU A 172 -15.36 7.33 3.58
CA LEU A 172 -15.41 8.74 3.20
C LEU A 172 -16.80 9.34 3.49
N GLY A 173 -17.87 8.60 3.19
CA GLY A 173 -19.24 8.96 3.57
C GLY A 173 -19.40 9.18 5.06
N MET A 174 -18.88 8.27 5.89
CA MET A 174 -18.87 8.40 7.36
C MET A 174 -18.16 9.68 7.82
N ALA A 175 -17.01 10.02 7.23
CA ALA A 175 -16.30 11.25 7.56
C ALA A 175 -17.12 12.50 7.23
N LEU A 176 -17.83 12.50 6.09
CA LEU A 176 -18.68 13.60 5.62
C LEU A 176 -19.95 13.78 6.47
N MET A 177 -20.45 12.70 7.11
CA MET A 177 -21.63 12.80 8.00
C MET A 177 -21.44 13.82 9.12
N SER A 178 -20.20 14.15 9.47
CA SER A 178 -19.86 15.14 10.51
C SER A 178 -19.82 16.58 10.02
N ASP A 179 -20.04 16.83 8.71
CA ASP A 179 -19.95 18.14 8.07
C ASP A 179 -18.63 18.86 8.39
N PRO A 180 -17.48 18.28 7.97
CA PRO A 180 -16.18 18.76 8.39
C PRO A 180 -15.80 20.09 7.74
N LYS A 181 -15.11 20.96 8.52
CA LYS A 181 -14.39 22.14 7.99
C LYS A 181 -13.03 21.73 7.41
N LEU A 182 -12.37 20.76 8.05
CA LEU A 182 -11.11 20.15 7.65
C LEU A 182 -11.27 18.63 7.59
N LEU A 183 -11.16 18.09 6.40
CA LEU A 183 -11.15 16.64 6.15
C LEU A 183 -9.73 16.19 5.84
N MET A 184 -9.21 15.27 6.64
CA MET A 184 -7.89 14.67 6.45
C MET A 184 -8.06 13.22 6.01
N ILE A 185 -7.52 12.86 4.86
CA ILE A 185 -7.62 11.53 4.26
C ILE A 185 -6.24 10.89 4.26
N ASP A 186 -6.10 9.74 4.89
CA ASP A 186 -4.85 8.98 4.92
C ASP A 186 -4.92 7.83 3.91
N GLU A 187 -4.13 7.90 2.82
CA GLU A 187 -4.00 6.89 1.77
C GLU A 187 -5.33 6.52 1.06
N LEU A 188 -5.86 7.46 0.27
CA LEU A 188 -7.11 7.28 -0.49
C LEU A 188 -7.05 6.12 -1.49
N SER A 189 -5.91 5.95 -2.17
CA SER A 189 -5.72 5.03 -3.31
C SER A 189 -5.22 3.63 -2.92
N LEU A 190 -4.89 3.39 -1.64
CA LEU A 190 -4.19 2.18 -1.21
C LEU A 190 -5.00 0.90 -1.49
N GLY A 191 -4.40 -0.02 -2.27
CA GLY A 191 -4.96 -1.35 -2.53
C GLY A 191 -6.21 -1.35 -3.43
N LEU A 192 -6.51 -0.25 -4.12
CA LEU A 192 -7.66 -0.12 -5.00
C LEU A 192 -7.28 -0.25 -6.48
N ALA A 193 -8.24 -0.76 -7.26
CA ALA A 193 -8.11 -0.79 -8.72
C ALA A 193 -8.11 0.64 -9.30
N PRO A 194 -7.35 0.93 -10.38
CA PRO A 194 -7.24 2.28 -10.96
C PRO A 194 -8.58 2.93 -11.33
N THR A 195 -9.55 2.12 -11.76
CA THR A 195 -10.91 2.61 -12.08
C THR A 195 -11.62 3.18 -10.85
N ILE A 196 -11.50 2.49 -9.70
CA ILE A 196 -12.09 2.93 -8.43
C ILE A 196 -11.36 4.17 -7.90
N VAL A 197 -10.04 4.24 -8.08
CA VAL A 197 -9.26 5.43 -7.71
C VAL A 197 -9.75 6.64 -8.51
N GLY A 198 -10.00 6.48 -9.82
CA GLY A 198 -10.59 7.54 -10.65
C GLY A 198 -11.95 8.04 -10.13
N GLU A 199 -12.86 7.11 -9.79
CA GLU A 199 -14.17 7.47 -9.21
C GLU A 199 -14.03 8.22 -7.88
N LEU A 200 -13.10 7.79 -7.01
CA LEU A 200 -12.84 8.46 -5.73
C LEU A 200 -12.24 9.86 -5.92
N ILE A 201 -11.36 10.06 -6.89
CA ILE A 201 -10.80 11.37 -7.24
C ILE A 201 -11.93 12.34 -7.64
N GLU A 202 -12.85 11.91 -8.51
CA GLU A 202 -14.02 12.71 -8.92
C GLU A 202 -14.89 13.09 -7.71
N VAL A 203 -15.13 12.15 -6.79
CA VAL A 203 -15.89 12.45 -5.57
C VAL A 203 -15.15 13.43 -4.67
N VAL A 204 -13.83 13.29 -4.52
CA VAL A 204 -13.02 14.24 -3.73
C VAL A 204 -13.11 15.66 -4.32
N HIS A 205 -13.06 15.81 -5.64
CA HIS A 205 -13.26 17.10 -6.29
C HIS A 205 -14.66 17.67 -6.01
N GLN A 206 -15.71 16.86 -6.13
CA GLN A 206 -17.07 17.28 -5.80
C GLN A 206 -17.20 17.74 -4.34
N ILE A 207 -16.54 17.07 -3.41
CA ILE A 207 -16.51 17.48 -2.00
C ILE A 207 -15.75 18.80 -1.84
N HIS A 208 -14.60 18.95 -2.50
CA HIS A 208 -13.80 20.17 -2.47
C HIS A 208 -14.55 21.38 -3.02
N GLU A 209 -15.28 21.24 -4.13
CA GLU A 209 -16.14 22.28 -4.71
C GLU A 209 -17.21 22.81 -3.73
N THR A 210 -17.58 22.03 -2.71
CA THR A 210 -18.47 22.51 -1.63
C THR A 210 -17.78 23.40 -0.60
N GLY A 211 -16.46 23.67 -0.76
CA GLY A 211 -15.67 24.54 0.12
C GLY A 211 -15.05 23.85 1.32
N VAL A 212 -15.06 22.51 1.39
CA VAL A 212 -14.38 21.74 2.43
C VAL A 212 -12.87 21.84 2.24
N THR A 213 -12.14 22.22 3.30
CA THR A 213 -10.67 22.21 3.32
C THR A 213 -10.18 20.78 3.47
N MET A 214 -9.18 20.38 2.71
CA MET A 214 -8.76 18.98 2.69
C MET A 214 -7.23 18.82 2.74
N ILE A 215 -6.78 17.81 3.50
CA ILE A 215 -5.40 17.30 3.44
C ILE A 215 -5.49 15.85 2.99
N ILE A 216 -4.85 15.51 1.89
CA ILE A 216 -4.84 14.14 1.36
C ILE A 216 -3.41 13.62 1.43
N VAL A 217 -3.21 12.57 2.23
CA VAL A 217 -1.94 11.85 2.29
C VAL A 217 -1.93 10.83 1.17
N GLU A 218 -0.93 10.91 0.30
CA GLU A 218 -0.74 9.99 -0.80
C GLU A 218 0.72 9.57 -0.94
N GLN A 219 0.93 8.38 -1.50
CA GLN A 219 2.25 7.88 -1.88
C GLN A 219 2.48 8.09 -3.38
N SER A 220 1.42 8.07 -4.17
CA SER A 220 1.47 8.28 -5.61
C SER A 220 1.47 9.77 -5.95
N VAL A 221 2.56 10.24 -6.56
CA VAL A 221 2.68 11.63 -7.06
C VAL A 221 1.60 11.89 -8.12
N ASN A 222 1.28 10.90 -8.97
CA ASN A 222 0.25 11.04 -9.99
C ASN A 222 -1.15 11.29 -9.41
N VAL A 223 -1.50 10.58 -8.34
CA VAL A 223 -2.78 10.81 -7.65
C VAL A 223 -2.79 12.20 -7.02
N ALA A 224 -1.66 12.62 -6.42
CA ALA A 224 -1.51 13.94 -5.84
C ALA A 224 -1.62 15.07 -6.87
N LEU A 225 -1.00 14.92 -8.05
CA LEU A 225 -1.07 15.87 -9.16
C LEU A 225 -2.51 16.05 -9.69
N ASN A 226 -3.28 14.96 -9.70
CA ASN A 226 -4.68 15.00 -10.13
C ASN A 226 -5.63 15.55 -9.07
N LEU A 227 -5.23 15.53 -7.79
CA LEU A 227 -6.08 15.95 -6.68
C LEU A 227 -5.82 17.40 -6.24
N ALA A 228 -4.56 17.81 -6.12
CA ALA A 228 -4.21 19.04 -5.41
C ALA A 228 -3.31 19.96 -6.23
N GLU A 229 -3.57 21.28 -6.16
CA GLU A 229 -2.71 22.29 -6.78
C GLU A 229 -1.44 22.57 -5.96
N ARG A 230 -1.47 22.33 -4.63
CA ARG A 230 -0.31 22.48 -3.73
C ARG A 230 0.02 21.15 -3.08
N ALA A 231 1.33 20.86 -3.01
CA ALA A 231 1.87 19.69 -2.33
C ALA A 231 2.87 20.10 -1.26
N VAL A 232 2.87 19.31 -0.18
CA VAL A 232 3.87 19.33 0.89
C VAL A 232 4.55 17.97 0.90
N PHE A 233 5.88 17.97 0.74
CA PHE A 233 6.65 16.74 0.77
C PHE A 233 7.39 16.59 2.10
N MET A 234 7.16 15.47 2.78
CA MET A 234 7.81 15.13 4.04
C MET A 234 8.84 14.02 3.86
N GLU A 235 9.97 14.16 4.52
CA GLU A 235 11.02 13.15 4.64
C GLU A 235 11.58 13.13 6.05
N LYS A 236 11.70 11.95 6.65
CA LYS A 236 12.29 11.73 7.98
C LYS A 236 11.75 12.66 9.08
N GLY A 237 10.47 12.98 9.01
CA GLY A 237 9.78 13.81 9.99
C GLY A 237 9.90 15.32 9.79
N GLU A 238 10.47 15.77 8.69
CA GLU A 238 10.62 17.18 8.31
C GLU A 238 9.93 17.49 6.99
N VAL A 239 9.49 18.73 6.80
CA VAL A 239 9.01 19.23 5.50
C VAL A 239 10.23 19.61 4.65
N ARG A 240 10.38 18.97 3.49
CA ARG A 240 11.48 19.20 2.54
C ARG A 240 11.10 20.09 1.37
N PHE A 241 9.83 20.09 1.03
CA PHE A 241 9.28 20.90 -0.06
C PHE A 241 7.85 21.31 0.27
N GLU A 242 7.51 22.51 -0.13
CA GLU A 242 6.17 23.07 -0.13
C GLU A 242 6.03 23.99 -1.35
N GLY A 243 5.02 23.75 -2.20
CA GLY A 243 4.84 24.52 -3.41
C GLY A 243 3.74 23.97 -4.30
N ALA A 244 3.62 24.54 -5.50
CA ALA A 244 2.66 24.03 -6.49
C ALA A 244 3.00 22.60 -6.86
N THR A 245 1.97 21.75 -6.97
CA THR A 245 2.16 20.31 -7.23
C THR A 245 2.87 20.07 -8.57
N ARG A 246 2.62 20.92 -9.57
CA ARG A 246 3.32 20.91 -10.87
C ARG A 246 4.83 21.18 -10.75
N ASP A 247 5.26 21.99 -9.76
CA ASP A 247 6.68 22.33 -9.58
C ASP A 247 7.49 21.12 -9.09
N LEU A 248 6.81 20.12 -8.52
CA LEU A 248 7.42 18.82 -8.23
C LEU A 248 7.95 18.12 -9.48
N LEU A 249 7.25 18.25 -10.61
CA LEU A 249 7.66 17.64 -11.89
C LEU A 249 8.96 18.24 -12.44
N GLU A 250 9.23 19.53 -12.12
CA GLU A 250 10.43 20.24 -12.53
C GLU A 250 11.62 20.02 -11.58
N ARG A 251 11.42 19.25 -10.51
CA ARG A 251 12.42 18.97 -9.47
C ARG A 251 12.81 17.48 -9.44
N PRO A 252 13.66 17.03 -10.41
CA PRO A 252 14.11 15.64 -10.48
C PRO A 252 14.82 15.17 -9.20
N ASP A 253 15.43 16.10 -8.45
CA ASP A 253 16.06 15.85 -7.17
C ASP A 253 15.03 15.45 -6.09
N ILE A 254 13.89 16.13 -6.02
CA ILE A 254 12.79 15.80 -5.11
C ILE A 254 12.06 14.56 -5.60
N LEU A 255 11.77 14.49 -6.90
CA LEU A 255 11.16 13.30 -7.51
C LEU A 255 12.05 12.06 -7.34
N ARG A 256 13.37 12.20 -7.55
CA ARG A 256 14.33 11.14 -7.21
C ARG A 256 14.36 10.87 -5.72
N SER A 257 14.23 11.87 -4.86
CA SER A 257 14.14 11.63 -3.42
C SER A 257 12.83 10.94 -3.03
N VAL A 258 11.70 11.26 -3.64
CA VAL A 258 10.44 10.51 -3.50
C VAL A 258 10.59 9.08 -4.02
N PHE A 259 11.33 8.91 -5.12
CA PHE A 259 11.53 7.64 -5.81
C PHE A 259 12.72 6.82 -5.26
N ILE A 260 13.80 7.51 -4.84
CA ILE A 260 15.09 6.93 -4.42
C ILE A 260 15.45 7.27 -2.98
N ALA A 261 14.72 8.14 -2.28
CA ALA A 261 15.07 8.60 -0.91
C ALA A 261 15.15 7.48 0.14
N GLY A 262 14.77 6.31 -0.27
CA GLY A 262 15.24 5.16 0.38
C GLY A 262 16.68 4.73 -0.02
N ALA A 263 17.18 4.96 -1.26
CA ALA A 263 18.50 4.48 -1.73
C ALA A 263 19.69 5.30 -1.21
N SER A 264 19.51 6.61 -0.96
CA SER A 264 20.59 7.52 -0.58
C SER A 264 20.79 7.71 0.93
N ALA A 265 19.96 7.12 1.78
CA ALA A 265 20.11 7.21 3.24
C ALA A 265 21.32 6.44 3.80
N GLY A 266 22.13 5.83 2.92
CA GLY A 266 23.43 5.23 3.25
C GLY A 266 24.65 6.15 3.08
N ALA A 267 24.52 7.34 2.48
CA ALA A 267 25.65 8.20 2.10
C ALA A 267 25.47 9.68 2.48
N GLY A 268 24.86 9.98 3.61
CA GLY A 268 24.77 11.34 4.20
C GLY A 268 25.46 11.36 5.55
N ASP A 269 26.65 11.86 5.58
CA ASP A 269 27.46 12.14 6.74
C ASP A 269 26.83 13.28 7.55
N ASP A 270 26.37 12.97 8.77
CA ASP A 270 26.53 13.80 9.96
C ASP A 270 25.85 13.11 11.17
N GLY A 271 26.71 12.59 12.01
CA GLY A 271 26.35 11.99 13.29
C GLY A 271 26.99 10.63 13.48
N GLY A 272 28.01 10.57 14.34
CA GLY A 272 28.94 9.48 14.57
C GLY A 272 28.32 8.04 14.60
N PRO A 273 29.13 7.03 14.35
CA PRO A 273 28.67 5.68 14.12
C PRO A 273 28.01 5.11 15.38
N THR A 274 26.71 4.95 15.33
CA THR A 274 26.00 4.14 16.32
C THR A 274 26.42 2.69 16.13
N LYS A 275 26.73 1.97 17.21
CA LYS A 275 27.17 0.56 17.20
C LYS A 275 26.28 -0.38 16.35
N ALA A 276 25.05 0.02 16.06
CA ALA A 276 24.13 -0.67 15.15
C ALA A 276 24.54 -0.51 13.68
N LYS A 277 24.97 0.70 13.25
CA LYS A 277 25.48 0.95 11.87
C LYS A 277 26.75 0.17 11.57
N GLU A 278 27.66 0.05 12.55
CA GLU A 278 28.88 -0.76 12.40
C GLU A 278 28.58 -2.26 12.33
N LYS A 279 27.59 -2.77 13.09
CA LYS A 279 27.16 -4.16 13.01
C LYS A 279 26.51 -4.51 11.67
N VAL A 280 25.65 -3.63 11.15
CA VAL A 280 24.98 -3.81 9.85
C VAL A 280 26.00 -3.70 8.71
N ALA A 281 26.90 -2.73 8.75
CA ALA A 281 27.97 -2.58 7.76
C ALA A 281 28.99 -3.75 7.81
N LYS A 282 29.25 -4.33 8.98
CA LYS A 282 30.09 -5.52 9.13
C LYS A 282 29.41 -6.78 8.63
N ALA A 283 28.10 -6.95 8.88
CA ALA A 283 27.31 -8.05 8.36
C ALA A 283 27.18 -7.96 6.82
N ALA A 284 26.96 -6.76 6.27
CA ALA A 284 26.92 -6.54 4.84
C ALA A 284 28.29 -6.75 4.13
N LYS A 285 29.43 -6.56 4.85
CA LYS A 285 30.78 -6.84 4.33
C LYS A 285 31.17 -8.32 4.42
N GLN A 286 30.46 -9.13 5.20
CA GLN A 286 30.72 -10.57 5.35
C GLN A 286 29.82 -11.45 4.46
N ALA A 287 28.75 -10.89 3.88
CA ALA A 287 27.92 -11.58 2.91
C ALA A 287 28.41 -11.22 1.50
N GLU A 288 29.33 -11.98 0.94
CA GLU A 288 29.67 -11.94 -0.49
C GLU A 288 28.62 -12.74 -1.26
N HIS A 289 27.41 -12.20 -1.38
CA HIS A 289 26.46 -12.71 -2.38
C HIS A 289 27.02 -12.37 -3.76
N VAL A 290 27.32 -13.40 -4.54
CA VAL A 290 27.76 -13.27 -5.93
C VAL A 290 26.55 -13.49 -6.82
N ALA A 291 26.12 -12.44 -7.53
CA ALA A 291 25.06 -12.54 -8.52
C ALA A 291 25.36 -13.66 -9.54
N PRO A 292 24.39 -14.52 -9.87
CA PRO A 292 24.60 -15.60 -10.84
C PRO A 292 24.89 -15.00 -12.23
N GLY A 293 25.81 -15.64 -12.96
CA GLY A 293 26.16 -15.24 -14.33
C GLY A 293 24.96 -15.37 -15.29
N PRO A 294 25.04 -14.74 -16.47
CA PRO A 294 23.96 -14.78 -17.47
C PRO A 294 23.64 -16.20 -17.97
N ASP A 295 24.57 -17.14 -17.87
CA ASP A 295 24.42 -18.53 -18.29
C ASP A 295 23.94 -19.47 -17.17
N ALA A 296 23.62 -18.95 -15.98
CA ALA A 296 23.11 -19.75 -14.86
C ALA A 296 21.75 -20.40 -15.23
N PRO A 297 21.49 -21.64 -14.77
CA PRO A 297 20.25 -22.35 -15.09
C PRO A 297 19.01 -21.56 -14.66
N LEU A 298 17.95 -21.63 -15.49
CA LEU A 298 16.67 -21.03 -15.14
C LEU A 298 15.89 -21.95 -14.21
N VAL A 299 15.45 -21.42 -13.06
CA VAL A 299 14.61 -22.15 -12.10
C VAL A 299 13.14 -21.84 -12.28
N LEU A 300 12.82 -20.61 -12.76
CA LEU A 300 11.46 -20.18 -13.08
C LEU A 300 11.50 -19.35 -14.36
N GLU A 301 10.59 -19.63 -15.28
CA GLU A 301 10.47 -18.89 -16.54
C GLU A 301 9.00 -18.65 -16.86
N CYS A 302 8.62 -17.41 -17.09
CA CYS A 302 7.35 -16.98 -17.63
C CYS A 302 7.56 -16.65 -19.11
N VAL A 303 6.83 -17.30 -20.01
CA VAL A 303 6.94 -17.12 -21.47
C VAL A 303 5.61 -16.63 -22.01
N GLU A 304 5.54 -15.38 -22.48
CA GLU A 304 4.36 -14.75 -23.07
C GLU A 304 3.09 -14.91 -22.19
N VAL A 305 3.25 -14.78 -20.86
CA VAL A 305 2.15 -15.01 -19.91
C VAL A 305 1.08 -13.95 -20.08
N VAL A 306 -0.17 -14.43 -20.25
CA VAL A 306 -1.36 -13.56 -20.36
C VAL A 306 -2.38 -13.94 -19.30
N LYS A 307 -2.93 -12.93 -18.61
CA LYS A 307 -4.06 -13.06 -17.70
C LYS A 307 -5.08 -11.94 -17.89
N ARG A 308 -6.36 -12.32 -17.99
CA ARG A 308 -7.47 -11.39 -18.22
C ARG A 308 -8.53 -11.56 -17.13
N PHE A 309 -9.12 -10.44 -16.74
CA PHE A 309 -10.30 -10.41 -15.90
C PHE A 309 -11.38 -9.60 -16.63
N GLY A 310 -12.39 -10.29 -17.14
CA GLY A 310 -13.39 -9.66 -18.01
C GLY A 310 -12.73 -9.01 -19.23
N GLY A 311 -12.89 -7.70 -19.40
CA GLY A 311 -12.28 -6.93 -20.50
C GLY A 311 -10.86 -6.43 -20.24
N ILE A 312 -10.32 -6.58 -19.02
CA ILE A 312 -9.03 -6.03 -18.61
C ILE A 312 -7.94 -7.10 -18.76
N ARG A 313 -6.83 -6.75 -19.42
CA ARG A 313 -5.60 -7.55 -19.45
C ARG A 313 -4.72 -7.13 -18.28
N ALA A 314 -4.74 -7.90 -17.20
CA ALA A 314 -3.94 -7.62 -16.01
C ALA A 314 -2.46 -8.04 -16.19
N VAL A 315 -2.20 -9.04 -17.02
CA VAL A 315 -0.87 -9.48 -17.50
C VAL A 315 -0.99 -9.70 -19.00
N ASP A 316 -0.11 -9.10 -19.80
CA ASP A 316 -0.22 -9.06 -21.26
C ASP A 316 1.14 -9.37 -21.94
N GLY A 317 1.41 -10.66 -22.17
CA GLY A 317 2.61 -11.14 -22.84
C GLY A 317 3.88 -10.98 -22.01
N VAL A 318 3.80 -11.20 -20.71
CA VAL A 318 4.94 -11.01 -19.79
C VAL A 318 5.95 -12.13 -19.93
N ASN A 319 7.22 -11.75 -20.13
CA ASN A 319 8.39 -12.62 -20.09
C ASN A 319 9.23 -12.25 -18.86
N VAL A 320 9.44 -13.22 -17.94
CA VAL A 320 10.29 -13.07 -16.74
C VAL A 320 11.06 -14.36 -16.53
N ALA A 321 12.35 -14.24 -16.28
CA ALA A 321 13.24 -15.37 -16.06
C ALA A 321 14.03 -15.20 -14.77
N LEU A 322 13.93 -16.17 -13.86
CA LEU A 322 14.67 -16.25 -12.60
C LEU A 322 15.74 -17.33 -12.70
N ARG A 323 16.98 -16.95 -12.41
CA ARG A 323 18.13 -17.87 -12.42
C ARG A 323 18.33 -18.56 -11.08
N GLU A 324 19.02 -19.67 -11.08
CA GLU A 324 19.37 -20.37 -9.85
C GLU A 324 20.26 -19.50 -8.96
N GLY A 325 19.86 -19.35 -7.70
CA GLY A 325 20.54 -18.49 -6.71
C GLY A 325 20.36 -16.99 -6.91
N GLU A 326 19.54 -16.54 -7.88
CA GLU A 326 19.28 -15.12 -8.14
C GLU A 326 18.25 -14.54 -7.14
N ILE A 327 18.45 -13.29 -6.76
CA ILE A 327 17.44 -12.45 -6.12
C ILE A 327 16.89 -11.48 -7.16
N LEU A 328 15.70 -11.79 -7.69
CA LEU A 328 15.05 -11.03 -8.75
C LEU A 328 13.93 -10.15 -8.19
N GLY A 329 13.99 -8.87 -8.50
CA GLY A 329 12.99 -7.89 -8.13
C GLY A 329 11.92 -7.68 -9.20
N LEU A 330 10.68 -7.46 -8.76
CA LEU A 330 9.57 -7.04 -9.61
C LEU A 330 8.97 -5.76 -9.07
N ILE A 331 9.14 -4.66 -9.80
CA ILE A 331 8.61 -3.34 -9.44
C ILE A 331 7.53 -2.89 -10.41
N GLY A 332 6.82 -1.81 -10.08
CA GLY A 332 5.77 -1.21 -10.88
C GLY A 332 4.72 -0.54 -10.01
N GLN A 333 3.90 0.33 -10.57
CA GLN A 333 2.81 0.99 -9.85
C GLN A 333 1.75 -0.01 -9.34
N ASN A 334 0.88 0.47 -8.43
CA ASN A 334 -0.33 -0.26 -8.05
C ASN A 334 -1.21 -0.48 -9.30
N GLY A 335 -1.67 -1.71 -9.49
CA GLY A 335 -2.41 -2.09 -10.70
C GLY A 335 -1.56 -2.44 -11.92
N ALA A 336 -0.22 -2.40 -11.85
CA ALA A 336 0.67 -2.79 -12.95
C ALA A 336 0.62 -4.29 -13.30
N GLY A 337 -0.03 -5.13 -12.48
CA GLY A 337 -0.18 -6.56 -12.72
C GLY A 337 0.77 -7.46 -11.90
N LYS A 338 1.60 -6.90 -10.99
CA LYS A 338 2.60 -7.63 -10.20
C LYS A 338 2.01 -8.81 -9.40
N THR A 339 1.06 -8.52 -8.51
CA THR A 339 0.39 -9.55 -7.69
C THR A 339 -0.36 -10.56 -8.55
N THR A 340 -0.98 -10.12 -9.66
CA THR A 340 -1.63 -11.02 -10.63
C THR A 340 -0.61 -11.97 -11.27
N LEU A 341 0.57 -11.49 -11.64
CA LEU A 341 1.64 -12.34 -12.16
C LEU A 341 2.09 -13.36 -11.10
N PHE A 342 2.26 -12.94 -9.84
CA PHE A 342 2.60 -13.84 -8.74
C PHE A 342 1.53 -14.89 -8.51
N ASP A 343 0.23 -14.50 -8.59
CA ASP A 343 -0.89 -15.44 -8.51
C ASP A 343 -0.89 -16.46 -9.65
N CYS A 344 -0.51 -16.03 -10.86
CA CYS A 344 -0.33 -16.94 -11.99
C CYS A 344 0.86 -17.88 -11.77
N VAL A 345 2.02 -17.35 -11.34
CA VAL A 345 3.26 -18.12 -11.09
C VAL A 345 3.04 -19.14 -9.98
N SER A 346 2.28 -18.84 -8.94
CA SER A 346 2.00 -19.74 -7.83
C SER A 346 0.75 -20.61 -8.01
N GLY A 347 0.02 -20.47 -9.13
CA GLY A 347 -1.11 -21.32 -9.50
C GLY A 347 -2.45 -20.92 -8.90
N PHE A 348 -2.54 -19.80 -8.16
CA PHE A 348 -3.81 -19.27 -7.65
C PHE A 348 -4.71 -18.74 -8.77
N HIS A 349 -4.10 -18.26 -9.86
CA HIS A 349 -4.81 -17.91 -11.09
C HIS A 349 -4.28 -18.72 -12.26
N LYS A 350 -5.21 -19.36 -13.01
CA LYS A 350 -4.88 -20.00 -14.28
C LYS A 350 -4.57 -18.93 -15.31
N ILE A 351 -3.49 -19.12 -16.08
CA ILE A 351 -3.14 -18.23 -17.18
C ILE A 351 -4.11 -18.42 -18.34
N ASP A 352 -4.32 -17.36 -19.13
CA ASP A 352 -5.17 -17.40 -20.33
C ASP A 352 -4.34 -17.56 -21.61
N GLY A 353 -3.00 -17.44 -21.51
CA GLY A 353 -2.03 -17.65 -22.60
C GLY A 353 -0.61 -17.71 -22.09
N GLY A 354 0.30 -18.17 -22.92
CA GLY A 354 1.70 -18.34 -22.55
C GLY A 354 2.00 -19.63 -21.81
N ARG A 355 3.14 -19.68 -21.12
CA ARG A 355 3.59 -20.85 -20.33
C ARG A 355 4.38 -20.38 -19.11
N ILE A 356 4.34 -21.20 -18.05
CA ILE A 356 5.17 -21.06 -16.84
C ILE A 356 5.96 -22.34 -16.68
N LEU A 357 7.27 -22.23 -16.66
CA LEU A 357 8.18 -23.36 -16.55
C LEU A 357 8.94 -23.29 -15.22
N MET A 358 9.02 -24.42 -14.52
CA MET A 358 9.90 -24.60 -13.35
C MET A 358 10.97 -25.64 -13.72
N ARG A 359 12.25 -25.25 -13.67
CA ARG A 359 13.38 -26.09 -14.10
C ARG A 359 13.10 -26.79 -15.43
N GLY A 360 12.51 -26.06 -16.40
CA GLY A 360 12.14 -26.56 -17.73
C GLY A 360 10.84 -27.39 -17.78
N THR A 361 10.23 -27.72 -16.65
CA THR A 361 8.94 -28.43 -16.60
C THR A 361 7.79 -27.43 -16.70
N ASP A 362 6.84 -27.65 -17.62
CA ASP A 362 5.65 -26.82 -17.76
C ASP A 362 4.67 -27.06 -16.61
N VAL A 363 4.51 -26.03 -15.76
CA VAL A 363 3.65 -26.02 -14.58
C VAL A 363 2.40 -25.14 -14.77
N SER A 364 2.12 -24.70 -15.98
CA SER A 364 1.03 -23.74 -16.29
C SER A 364 -0.33 -24.17 -15.80
N THR A 365 -0.60 -25.46 -15.77
CA THR A 365 -1.88 -26.06 -15.36
C THR A 365 -1.90 -26.60 -13.93
N TRP A 366 -0.74 -26.59 -13.26
CA TRP A 366 -0.61 -27.14 -11.91
C TRP A 366 -1.34 -26.28 -10.89
N GLU A 367 -1.97 -26.95 -9.93
CA GLU A 367 -2.59 -26.28 -8.78
C GLU A 367 -1.52 -25.80 -7.77
N PRO A 368 -1.85 -24.85 -6.88
CA PRO A 368 -0.86 -24.28 -5.93
C PRO A 368 -0.12 -25.33 -5.09
N HIS A 369 -0.83 -26.40 -4.65
CA HIS A 369 -0.23 -27.44 -3.84
C HIS A 369 0.77 -28.31 -4.61
N GLU A 370 0.58 -28.49 -5.92
CA GLU A 370 1.52 -29.23 -6.78
C GLU A 370 2.81 -28.43 -6.97
N ARG A 371 2.70 -27.09 -7.16
CA ARG A 371 3.86 -26.19 -7.25
C ARG A 371 4.59 -26.09 -5.92
N ALA A 372 3.87 -26.07 -4.79
CA ALA A 372 4.48 -26.16 -3.48
C ALA A 372 5.18 -27.51 -3.26
N ALA A 373 4.62 -28.62 -3.82
CA ALA A 373 5.27 -29.92 -3.82
C ALA A 373 6.56 -29.92 -4.65
N ALA A 374 6.64 -29.13 -5.70
CA ALA A 374 7.83 -28.91 -6.51
C ALA A 374 8.78 -27.84 -5.93
N ARG A 375 8.71 -27.57 -4.62
CA ARG A 375 9.62 -26.71 -3.86
C ARG A 375 9.50 -25.21 -4.20
N MET A 376 8.28 -24.74 -4.48
CA MET A 376 7.95 -23.33 -4.56
C MET A 376 7.33 -22.84 -3.24
N GLY A 377 7.99 -21.91 -2.56
CA GLY A 377 7.46 -21.22 -1.37
C GLY A 377 6.86 -19.86 -1.77
N ARG A 378 5.72 -19.48 -1.16
CA ARG A 378 5.12 -18.15 -1.39
C ARG A 378 4.66 -17.51 -0.09
N SER A 379 5.02 -16.23 0.13
CA SER A 379 4.44 -15.39 1.18
C SER A 379 3.10 -14.78 0.73
N PHE A 380 2.29 -14.41 1.70
CA PHE A 380 1.04 -13.69 1.47
C PHE A 380 1.15 -12.28 2.08
N GLN A 381 0.33 -11.34 1.62
CA GLN A 381 0.28 -9.98 2.16
C GLN A 381 -0.03 -9.96 3.68
N GLU A 382 -0.85 -10.89 4.16
CA GLU A 382 -1.08 -11.10 5.59
C GLU A 382 -0.51 -12.47 6.01
N ALA A 383 0.35 -12.49 7.03
CA ALA A 383 0.91 -13.71 7.57
C ALA A 383 -0.19 -14.61 8.15
N LYS A 384 -0.46 -15.74 7.50
CA LYS A 384 -1.46 -16.74 7.93
C LYS A 384 -0.84 -17.75 8.86
N LEU A 385 -0.52 -17.32 10.07
CA LEU A 385 0.07 -18.16 11.12
C LEU A 385 -0.98 -18.58 12.14
N PHE A 386 -0.61 -19.52 13.02
CA PHE A 386 -1.45 -20.02 14.11
C PHE A 386 -1.22 -19.19 15.38
N PRO A 387 -2.12 -18.24 15.76
CA PRO A 387 -1.89 -17.33 16.89
C PRO A 387 -1.75 -18.04 18.24
N SER A 388 -2.33 -19.23 18.37
CA SER A 388 -2.36 -20.05 19.58
C SER A 388 -1.15 -20.99 19.74
N LEU A 389 -0.28 -21.05 18.74
CA LEU A 389 0.97 -21.82 18.82
C LEU A 389 2.14 -20.92 19.16
N THR A 390 3.16 -21.47 19.78
CA THR A 390 4.45 -20.80 19.96
C THR A 390 5.18 -20.68 18.62
N THR A 391 6.19 -19.84 18.56
CA THR A 391 7.05 -19.70 17.38
C THR A 391 7.66 -21.04 16.97
N ALA A 392 8.20 -21.81 17.94
CA ALA A 392 8.79 -23.13 17.66
C ALA A 392 7.76 -24.14 17.16
N GLU A 393 6.58 -24.21 17.76
CA GLU A 393 5.50 -25.10 17.32
C GLU A 393 5.00 -24.73 15.92
N THR A 394 4.90 -23.43 15.61
CA THR A 394 4.47 -22.97 14.28
C THR A 394 5.46 -23.38 13.18
N VAL A 395 6.77 -23.26 13.43
CA VAL A 395 7.82 -23.73 12.50
C VAL A 395 7.83 -25.26 12.41
N ALA A 396 7.59 -25.97 13.54
CA ALA A 396 7.48 -27.43 13.56
C ALA A 396 6.32 -27.96 12.71
N VAL A 397 5.15 -27.29 12.77
CA VAL A 397 3.99 -27.62 11.90
C VAL A 397 4.36 -27.46 10.42
N ALA A 398 5.15 -26.45 10.07
CA ALA A 398 5.60 -26.27 8.69
C ALA A 398 6.55 -27.40 8.23
N LEU A 399 7.26 -28.06 9.14
CA LEU A 399 8.14 -29.20 8.85
C LEU A 399 7.41 -30.54 8.71
N GLU A 400 6.12 -30.62 9.09
CA GLU A 400 5.38 -31.90 9.11
C GLU A 400 5.47 -32.68 7.79
N ARG A 401 5.51 -31.95 6.66
CA ARG A 401 5.64 -32.55 5.33
C ARG A 401 6.95 -33.36 5.18
N HIS A 402 8.02 -32.95 5.83
CA HIS A 402 9.37 -33.52 5.70
C HIS A 402 9.68 -34.56 6.77
N LEU A 403 8.74 -34.86 7.69
CA LEU A 403 8.91 -35.92 8.66
C LEU A 403 9.11 -37.27 7.96
N ALA A 404 10.19 -37.96 8.30
CA ALA A 404 10.54 -39.26 7.74
C ALA A 404 9.54 -40.35 8.14
N ASN A 405 8.99 -40.24 9.36
CA ASN A 405 7.99 -41.17 9.88
C ASN A 405 6.70 -40.41 10.24
N LYS A 406 5.58 -40.79 9.60
CA LYS A 406 4.24 -40.21 9.82
C LYS A 406 3.28 -41.24 10.44
N ASP A 407 3.77 -42.36 10.96
CA ASP A 407 2.92 -43.36 11.58
C ASP A 407 2.47 -42.89 12.97
N ILE A 408 1.17 -42.58 13.05
CA ILE A 408 0.52 -42.11 14.29
C ILE A 408 0.70 -43.11 15.43
N VAL A 409 0.71 -44.42 15.13
CA VAL A 409 0.90 -45.47 16.15
C VAL A 409 2.33 -45.46 16.64
N ALA A 410 3.30 -45.35 15.73
CA ALA A 410 4.72 -45.22 16.08
C ALA A 410 5.00 -43.99 16.94
N ALA A 411 4.36 -42.85 16.62
CA ALA A 411 4.45 -41.62 17.38
C ALA A 411 3.82 -41.75 18.77
N ALA A 412 2.62 -42.35 18.88
CA ALA A 412 1.91 -42.55 20.15
C ALA A 412 2.69 -43.43 21.14
N PHE A 413 3.46 -44.38 20.63
CA PHE A 413 4.29 -45.30 21.46
C PHE A 413 5.77 -44.88 21.50
N SER A 414 6.14 -43.71 20.98
CA SER A 414 7.53 -43.19 20.93
C SER A 414 8.52 -44.23 20.41
N LEU A 415 8.15 -44.94 19.34
CA LEU A 415 9.04 -45.95 18.76
C LEU A 415 10.32 -45.31 18.21
N PRO A 416 11.47 -45.98 18.18
CA PRO A 416 12.77 -45.39 17.85
C PRO A 416 12.76 -44.58 16.53
N ALA A 417 12.12 -45.09 15.48
CA ALA A 417 12.06 -44.40 14.19
C ALA A 417 11.23 -43.12 14.23
N SER A 418 10.19 -43.05 15.08
CA SER A 418 9.42 -41.83 15.28
C SER A 418 10.18 -40.82 16.12
N TYR A 419 10.82 -41.30 17.19
CA TYR A 419 11.64 -40.46 18.06
C TYR A 419 12.83 -39.83 17.35
N GLU A 420 13.55 -40.57 16.50
CA GLU A 420 14.64 -40.04 15.67
C GLU A 420 14.13 -38.99 14.67
N SER A 421 12.95 -39.21 14.05
CA SER A 421 12.34 -38.28 13.13
C SER A 421 11.93 -36.98 13.84
N GLU A 422 11.35 -37.04 15.02
CA GLU A 422 10.98 -35.88 15.84
C GLU A 422 12.20 -35.10 16.34
N LEU A 423 13.28 -35.80 16.71
CA LEU A 423 14.53 -35.19 17.15
C LEU A 423 15.16 -34.41 15.99
N ALA A 424 15.24 -34.98 14.79
CA ALA A 424 15.75 -34.32 13.60
C ALA A 424 14.89 -33.08 13.22
N ALA A 425 13.57 -33.18 13.36
CA ALA A 425 12.68 -32.05 13.17
C ALA A 425 12.91 -30.92 14.18
N ALA A 426 13.11 -31.29 15.47
CA ALA A 426 13.40 -30.32 16.52
C ALA A 426 14.73 -29.58 16.29
N GLU A 427 15.78 -30.31 15.87
CA GLU A 427 17.07 -29.71 15.50
C GLU A 427 16.91 -28.75 14.32
N ARG A 428 16.13 -29.12 13.32
CA ARG A 428 15.86 -28.22 12.16
C ARG A 428 15.05 -26.99 12.55
N VAL A 429 14.07 -27.11 13.46
CA VAL A 429 13.36 -25.97 14.03
C VAL A 429 14.31 -25.00 14.72
N ASP A 430 15.21 -25.52 15.56
CA ASP A 430 16.17 -24.68 16.29
C ASP A 430 17.15 -23.98 15.34
N GLU A 431 17.61 -24.67 14.30
CA GLU A 431 18.45 -24.10 13.25
C GLU A 431 17.76 -22.94 12.50
N LEU A 432 16.50 -23.12 12.09
CA LEU A 432 15.72 -22.07 11.41
C LEU A 432 15.43 -20.89 12.34
N ILE A 433 15.12 -21.13 13.60
CA ILE A 433 14.92 -20.10 14.61
C ILE A 433 16.20 -19.27 14.81
N GLU A 434 17.36 -19.91 14.84
CA GLU A 434 18.65 -19.23 14.97
C GLU A 434 18.99 -18.44 13.71
N LEU A 435 18.84 -19.03 12.51
CA LEU A 435 19.06 -18.38 11.22
C LEU A 435 18.24 -17.09 11.10
N MET A 436 16.98 -17.15 11.52
CA MET A 436 16.03 -16.02 11.44
C MET A 436 16.13 -15.05 12.63
N GLY A 437 17.02 -15.28 13.59
CA GLY A 437 17.18 -14.44 14.78
C GLY A 437 15.98 -14.44 15.73
N LEU A 438 15.20 -15.51 15.73
CA LEU A 438 13.98 -15.67 16.52
C LEU A 438 14.21 -16.35 17.90
N SER A 439 15.46 -16.58 18.31
CA SER A 439 15.79 -17.34 19.54
C SER A 439 15.13 -16.78 20.81
N SER A 440 15.03 -15.44 20.93
CA SER A 440 14.35 -14.77 22.05
C SER A 440 12.81 -14.90 22.02
N PHE A 441 12.25 -15.30 20.88
CA PHE A 441 10.81 -15.46 20.67
C PHE A 441 10.37 -16.91 20.59
N ARG A 442 11.30 -17.88 20.73
CA ARG A 442 11.08 -19.32 20.53
C ARG A 442 9.82 -19.84 21.24
N GLN A 443 9.62 -19.43 22.49
CA GLN A 443 8.52 -19.89 23.37
C GLN A 443 7.33 -18.91 23.42
N LYS A 444 7.39 -17.77 22.69
CA LYS A 444 6.29 -16.83 22.66
C LYS A 444 5.21 -17.30 21.70
N PHE A 445 3.96 -17.07 22.07
CA PHE A 445 2.83 -17.30 21.19
C PHE A 445 2.87 -16.32 20.01
N VAL A 446 2.56 -16.84 18.81
CA VAL A 446 2.55 -16.00 17.58
C VAL A 446 1.58 -14.83 17.71
N GLY A 447 0.46 -15.00 18.44
CA GLY A 447 -0.49 -13.93 18.72
C GLY A 447 0.08 -12.73 19.49
N GLU A 448 1.17 -12.92 20.25
CA GLU A 448 1.84 -11.90 21.07
C GLU A 448 2.94 -11.13 20.32
N LEU A 449 3.32 -11.60 19.12
CA LEU A 449 4.41 -11.03 18.34
C LEU A 449 3.98 -9.78 17.58
N SER A 450 4.93 -8.87 17.33
CA SER A 450 4.74 -7.73 16.42
C SER A 450 4.48 -8.22 14.99
N THR A 451 3.90 -7.36 14.16
CA THR A 451 3.66 -7.67 12.74
C THR A 451 4.96 -8.05 12.03
N GLY A 452 6.05 -7.30 12.26
CA GLY A 452 7.37 -7.61 11.67
C GLY A 452 7.91 -8.96 12.15
N THR A 453 7.84 -9.25 13.45
CA THR A 453 8.28 -10.56 13.97
C THR A 453 7.46 -11.72 13.40
N ARG A 454 6.13 -11.55 13.23
CA ARG A 454 5.27 -12.55 12.56
C ARG A 454 5.70 -12.82 11.12
N ARG A 455 6.09 -11.77 10.37
CA ARG A 455 6.64 -11.92 9.01
C ARG A 455 7.92 -12.76 9.01
N ILE A 456 8.79 -12.55 9.99
CA ILE A 456 10.02 -13.36 10.11
C ILE A 456 9.67 -14.82 10.45
N VAL A 457 8.65 -15.07 11.29
CA VAL A 457 8.16 -16.45 11.56
C VAL A 457 7.55 -17.09 10.30
N GLU A 458 6.79 -16.32 9.49
CA GLU A 458 6.26 -16.80 8.20
C GLU A 458 7.40 -17.22 7.27
N LEU A 459 8.44 -16.41 7.15
CA LEU A 459 9.64 -16.74 6.37
C LEU A 459 10.31 -18.03 6.89
N ALA A 460 10.44 -18.19 8.22
CA ALA A 460 10.97 -19.43 8.80
C ALA A 460 10.12 -20.65 8.44
N CYS A 461 8.79 -20.53 8.44
CA CYS A 461 7.88 -21.59 8.02
C CYS A 461 8.01 -21.92 6.51
N MET A 462 8.24 -20.93 5.67
CA MET A 462 8.48 -21.17 4.24
C MET A 462 9.82 -21.87 4.01
N LEU A 463 10.87 -21.48 4.73
CA LEU A 463 12.19 -22.12 4.66
C LEU A 463 12.18 -23.55 5.21
N ALA A 464 11.27 -23.84 6.14
CA ALA A 464 11.04 -25.21 6.62
C ALA A 464 10.56 -26.16 5.51
N GLN A 465 9.98 -25.60 4.41
CA GLN A 465 9.57 -26.39 3.24
C GLN A 465 10.72 -26.66 2.26
N ASP A 466 11.93 -26.18 2.55
CA ASP A 466 13.14 -26.33 1.74
C ASP A 466 12.90 -25.90 0.26
N PRO A 467 12.52 -24.64 0.02
CA PRO A 467 12.13 -24.18 -1.30
C PRO A 467 13.33 -23.97 -2.24
N ASP A 468 13.17 -24.31 -3.53
CA ASP A 468 14.11 -23.93 -4.60
C ASP A 468 13.83 -22.49 -5.07
N VAL A 469 12.53 -22.11 -5.05
CA VAL A 469 12.05 -20.78 -5.43
C VAL A 469 11.21 -20.21 -4.29
N LEU A 470 11.59 -19.05 -3.81
CA LEU A 470 10.88 -18.30 -2.79
C LEU A 470 10.25 -17.04 -3.39
N ILE A 471 8.93 -16.93 -3.32
CA ILE A 471 8.16 -15.80 -3.84
C ILE A 471 7.69 -14.94 -2.69
N LEU A 472 8.14 -13.67 -2.63
CA LEU A 472 7.86 -12.74 -1.55
C LEU A 472 7.04 -11.55 -2.06
N ASP A 473 5.83 -11.40 -1.54
CA ASP A 473 4.89 -10.32 -1.90
C ASP A 473 4.85 -9.28 -0.78
N GLU A 474 5.51 -8.13 -0.99
CA GLU A 474 5.62 -7.00 -0.07
C GLU A 474 6.00 -7.41 1.37
N PRO A 475 7.13 -8.12 1.59
CA PRO A 475 7.49 -8.60 2.91
C PRO A 475 7.78 -7.48 3.93
N SER A 476 8.06 -6.24 3.50
CA SER A 476 8.20 -5.06 4.36
C SER A 476 6.86 -4.41 4.74
N GLY A 477 5.76 -4.85 4.15
CA GLY A 477 4.43 -4.27 4.35
C GLY A 477 3.98 -4.29 5.82
N GLY A 478 3.70 -3.11 6.39
CA GLY A 478 3.26 -2.97 7.79
C GLY A 478 4.36 -3.20 8.84
N VAL A 479 5.60 -3.30 8.43
CA VAL A 479 6.79 -3.48 9.27
C VAL A 479 7.39 -2.12 9.63
N ALA A 480 7.93 -1.95 10.86
CA ALA A 480 8.58 -0.71 11.24
C ALA A 480 9.90 -0.52 10.45
N GLN A 481 10.27 0.72 10.13
CA GLN A 481 11.43 1.05 9.28
C GLN A 481 12.74 0.38 9.73
N LYS A 482 12.99 0.29 11.06
CA LYS A 482 14.17 -0.41 11.59
C LYS A 482 14.17 -1.91 11.32
N GLU A 483 13.00 -2.52 11.27
CA GLU A 483 12.82 -3.94 10.96
C GLU A 483 12.96 -4.17 9.44
N THR A 484 12.50 -3.22 8.61
CA THR A 484 12.69 -3.23 7.14
C THR A 484 14.17 -3.14 6.77
N GLU A 485 14.95 -2.28 7.45
CA GLU A 485 16.42 -2.18 7.24
C GLU A 485 17.15 -3.50 7.58
N ALA A 486 16.62 -4.29 8.51
CA ALA A 486 17.17 -5.59 8.87
C ALA A 486 16.76 -6.72 7.90
N LEU A 487 15.66 -6.52 7.15
CA LEU A 487 15.09 -7.54 6.26
C LEU A 487 16.04 -7.86 5.09
N GLY A 488 16.64 -6.86 4.45
CA GLY A 488 17.57 -7.05 3.32
C GLY A 488 18.76 -7.95 3.67
N PRO A 489 19.56 -7.62 4.71
CA PRO A 489 20.66 -8.48 5.17
C PRO A 489 20.20 -9.88 5.61
N MET A 490 18.98 -10.01 6.16
CA MET A 490 18.41 -11.29 6.54
C MET A 490 18.11 -12.14 5.31
N LEU A 491 17.44 -11.59 4.28
CA LEU A 491 17.12 -12.30 3.05
C LEU A 491 18.37 -12.73 2.27
N LYS A 492 19.42 -11.92 2.24
CA LYS A 492 20.72 -12.33 1.68
C LYS A 492 21.31 -13.52 2.43
N ARG A 493 21.34 -13.49 3.75
CA ARG A 493 21.80 -14.65 4.55
C ARG A 493 20.96 -15.90 4.31
N VAL A 494 19.64 -15.75 4.18
CA VAL A 494 18.73 -16.85 3.84
C VAL A 494 19.11 -17.43 2.49
N GLN A 495 19.29 -16.61 1.49
CA GLN A 495 19.67 -17.04 0.14
C GLN A 495 21.03 -17.77 0.14
N GLU A 496 22.05 -17.19 0.79
CA GLU A 496 23.38 -17.81 0.93
C GLU A 496 23.35 -19.16 1.68
N TYR A 497 22.54 -19.24 2.75
CA TYR A 497 22.44 -20.45 3.54
C TYR A 497 21.69 -21.58 2.83
N THR A 498 20.59 -21.24 2.12
CA THR A 498 19.70 -22.22 1.49
C THR A 498 20.02 -22.48 0.03
N GLY A 499 20.68 -21.52 -0.65
CA GLY A 499 20.87 -21.54 -2.09
C GLY A 499 19.58 -21.30 -2.90
N CYS A 500 18.46 -20.98 -2.25
CA CYS A 500 17.19 -20.74 -2.94
C CYS A 500 17.24 -19.48 -3.81
N SER A 501 16.47 -19.48 -4.90
CA SER A 501 16.27 -18.30 -5.73
C SER A 501 15.08 -17.52 -5.21
N ILE A 502 15.17 -16.19 -5.18
CA ILE A 502 14.13 -15.33 -4.59
C ILE A 502 13.52 -14.45 -5.68
N LEU A 503 12.19 -14.45 -5.79
CA LEU A 503 11.44 -13.49 -6.58
C LEU A 503 10.64 -12.61 -5.62
N ILE A 504 10.92 -11.31 -5.62
CA ILE A 504 10.35 -10.37 -4.63
C ILE A 504 9.63 -9.20 -5.29
N ILE A 505 8.43 -8.89 -4.79
CA ILE A 505 7.75 -7.61 -5.04
C ILE A 505 7.95 -6.72 -3.83
N GLU A 506 8.41 -5.49 -4.05
CA GLU A 506 8.53 -4.46 -3.02
C GLU A 506 8.33 -3.06 -3.58
N HIS A 507 7.92 -2.16 -2.71
CA HIS A 507 7.80 -0.74 -2.99
C HIS A 507 8.93 0.09 -2.38
N ASP A 508 9.72 -0.52 -1.48
CA ASP A 508 10.90 0.10 -0.90
C ASP A 508 12.09 -0.04 -1.87
N MET A 509 12.30 1.01 -2.69
CA MET A 509 13.35 0.99 -3.73
C MET A 509 14.76 0.84 -3.16
N PRO A 510 15.11 1.38 -1.97
CA PRO A 510 16.38 1.09 -1.29
C PRO A 510 16.58 -0.39 -0.98
N LEU A 511 15.54 -1.01 -0.42
CA LEU A 511 15.59 -2.43 -0.15
C LEU A 511 15.80 -3.21 -1.44
N MET A 512 15.11 -2.82 -2.52
CA MET A 512 15.25 -3.44 -3.85
C MET A 512 16.65 -3.23 -4.41
N ALA A 513 17.18 -2.00 -4.35
CA ALA A 513 18.53 -1.68 -4.84
C ALA A 513 19.64 -2.39 -4.04
N PHE A 514 19.42 -2.61 -2.74
CA PHE A 514 20.36 -3.34 -1.89
C PHE A 514 20.31 -4.86 -2.10
N LEU A 515 19.10 -5.38 -2.31
CA LEU A 515 18.81 -6.81 -2.22
C LEU A 515 18.93 -7.53 -3.57
N CYS A 516 18.39 -6.91 -4.66
CA CYS A 516 18.20 -7.58 -5.94
C CYS A 516 19.46 -7.56 -6.81
N ASP A 517 19.69 -8.66 -7.52
CA ASP A 517 20.71 -8.77 -8.56
C ASP A 517 20.21 -8.13 -9.86
N ARG A 518 18.91 -8.29 -10.14
CA ARG A 518 18.23 -7.79 -11.31
C ARG A 518 16.78 -7.41 -10.97
N ILE A 519 16.24 -6.47 -11.73
CA ILE A 519 14.87 -5.97 -11.54
C ILE A 519 14.13 -5.96 -12.88
N TYR A 520 12.86 -6.38 -12.86
CA TYR A 520 11.87 -6.12 -13.90
C TYR A 520 10.92 -5.02 -13.45
N CYS A 521 10.60 -4.08 -14.33
CA CYS A 521 9.56 -3.10 -14.12
C CYS A 521 8.34 -3.41 -14.97
N LEU A 522 7.16 -3.54 -14.31
CA LEU A 522 5.88 -3.73 -14.97
C LEU A 522 5.09 -2.43 -15.05
N GLU A 523 4.45 -2.20 -16.18
CA GLU A 523 3.45 -1.18 -16.39
C GLU A 523 2.29 -1.74 -17.22
N LEU A 524 1.03 -1.55 -16.75
CA LEU A 524 -0.19 -2.00 -17.44
C LEU A 524 -0.13 -3.46 -17.95
N GLY A 525 0.46 -4.32 -17.13
CA GLY A 525 0.58 -5.75 -17.45
C GLY A 525 1.73 -6.11 -18.40
N GLN A 526 2.60 -5.19 -18.77
CA GLN A 526 3.74 -5.42 -19.66
C GLN A 526 5.07 -5.08 -18.97
N VAL A 527 6.15 -5.73 -19.38
CA VAL A 527 7.51 -5.38 -18.96
C VAL A 527 7.99 -4.17 -19.75
N ILE A 528 8.33 -3.07 -19.07
CA ILE A 528 8.86 -1.84 -19.69
C ILE A 528 10.37 -1.69 -19.54
N ALA A 529 10.98 -2.33 -18.53
CA ALA A 529 12.42 -2.33 -18.31
C ALA A 529 12.87 -3.60 -17.60
N GLU A 530 14.11 -4.02 -17.88
CA GLU A 530 14.83 -5.12 -17.25
C GLU A 530 16.31 -4.74 -17.15
N GLY A 531 16.97 -5.03 -16.04
CA GLY A 531 18.38 -4.77 -15.85
C GLY A 531 18.82 -4.83 -14.40
N THR A 532 20.02 -4.35 -14.12
CA THR A 532 20.49 -4.14 -12.76
C THR A 532 19.61 -3.10 -12.03
N PRO A 533 19.57 -3.11 -10.69
CA PRO A 533 18.80 -2.09 -9.95
C PRO A 533 19.15 -0.66 -10.38
N GLU A 534 20.43 -0.37 -10.61
CA GLU A 534 20.89 0.96 -11.02
C GLU A 534 20.37 1.33 -12.41
N GLU A 535 20.41 0.41 -13.37
CA GLU A 535 19.91 0.63 -14.73
C GLU A 535 18.40 0.88 -14.74
N VAL A 536 17.64 0.01 -14.08
CA VAL A 536 16.17 0.08 -14.09
C VAL A 536 15.65 1.29 -13.32
N LEU A 537 16.23 1.60 -12.14
CA LEU A 537 15.79 2.75 -11.34
C LEU A 537 16.17 4.10 -11.98
N ASN A 538 17.12 4.14 -12.90
CA ASN A 538 17.47 5.33 -13.67
C ASN A 538 16.88 5.35 -15.10
N ASP A 539 16.16 4.31 -15.53
CA ASP A 539 15.51 4.29 -16.85
C ASP A 539 14.41 5.37 -16.91
N PRO A 540 14.48 6.28 -17.91
CA PRO A 540 13.48 7.33 -18.05
C PRO A 540 12.03 6.80 -18.16
N ARG A 541 11.82 5.65 -18.80
CA ARG A 541 10.50 5.01 -18.93
C ARG A 541 9.97 4.54 -17.57
N VAL A 542 10.84 4.01 -16.72
CA VAL A 542 10.48 3.61 -15.34
C VAL A 542 10.14 4.84 -14.51
N ILE A 543 10.98 5.87 -14.58
CA ILE A 543 10.73 7.14 -13.89
C ILE A 543 9.41 7.74 -14.36
N GLU A 544 9.18 7.80 -15.68
CA GLU A 544 7.94 8.29 -16.28
C GLU A 544 6.72 7.47 -15.85
N SER A 545 6.83 6.13 -15.80
CA SER A 545 5.73 5.27 -15.38
C SER A 545 5.29 5.56 -13.95
N TYR A 546 6.22 5.93 -13.06
CA TYR A 546 5.91 6.29 -11.67
C TYR A 546 5.50 7.75 -11.49
N LEU A 547 5.97 8.66 -12.34
CA LEU A 547 5.66 10.09 -12.28
C LEU A 547 4.45 10.48 -13.16
N GLY A 548 4.17 9.72 -14.24
CA GLY A 548 3.17 10.03 -15.28
C GLY A 548 3.59 11.19 -16.17
N THR A 549 3.13 11.16 -17.41
CA THR A 549 3.13 12.35 -18.29
C THR A 549 1.74 12.94 -18.31
N ASP A 550 1.62 14.27 -18.40
CA ASP A 550 0.34 15.02 -18.43
C ASP A 550 -0.68 14.44 -19.44
N GLU A 551 -0.20 13.94 -20.59
CA GLU A 551 -1.08 13.35 -21.61
C GLU A 551 -1.49 11.89 -21.31
N SER A 552 -0.64 11.10 -20.66
CA SER A 552 -0.94 9.70 -20.38
C SER A 552 -1.85 9.49 -19.16
N ALA A 553 -1.85 10.43 -18.21
CA ALA A 553 -2.77 10.41 -17.07
C ALA A 553 -4.22 10.62 -17.53
N ILE A 554 -4.45 11.47 -18.54
CA ILE A 554 -5.78 11.76 -19.11
C ILE A 554 -6.31 10.56 -19.92
N PHE A 555 -5.43 9.83 -20.65
CA PHE A 555 -5.87 8.68 -21.46
C PHE A 555 -6.01 7.37 -20.65
N ARG A 556 -5.37 7.25 -19.51
CA ARG A 556 -5.44 6.05 -18.65
C ARG A 556 -6.74 5.96 -17.83
N SER A 557 -7.46 7.07 -17.65
CA SER A 557 -8.79 7.10 -17.00
C SER A 557 -9.97 7.12 -17.99
N GLY A 558 -9.70 7.23 -19.30
CA GLY A 558 -10.72 7.36 -20.32
C GLY A 558 -11.19 6.04 -20.89
N SER A 559 -12.41 5.65 -20.57
CA SER A 559 -13.19 4.61 -21.24
C SER A 559 -13.13 4.71 -22.77
N GLU A 560 -13.04 3.60 -23.46
CA GLU A 560 -13.42 3.47 -24.87
C GLU A 560 -14.85 3.98 -25.08
N GLY A 561 -15.00 5.23 -25.48
CA GLY A 561 -16.32 5.84 -25.71
C GLY A 561 -16.30 7.18 -26.46
N ALA A 562 -15.15 7.70 -26.87
CA ALA A 562 -15.09 8.97 -27.60
C ALA A 562 -15.04 8.76 -29.12
N LYS A 563 -16.15 9.14 -29.76
CA LYS A 563 -16.38 9.17 -31.22
C LYS A 563 -15.20 9.77 -31.99
N LYS A 564 -14.71 9.03 -33.00
CA LYS A 564 -13.78 9.55 -34.02
C LYS A 564 -14.22 10.87 -34.57
N PRO A 565 -13.37 11.91 -34.72
CA PRO A 565 -13.72 13.16 -35.35
C PRO A 565 -13.98 12.92 -36.84
N ARG A 566 -15.14 13.34 -37.29
CA ARG A 566 -15.50 13.37 -38.72
C ARG A 566 -14.52 14.28 -39.49
N ARG A 567 -13.70 13.72 -40.36
CA ARG A 567 -12.93 14.44 -41.37
C ARG A 567 -13.90 15.24 -42.23
N LYS A 568 -13.80 16.58 -42.23
CA LYS A 568 -14.42 17.46 -43.21
C LYS A 568 -13.84 17.15 -44.59
N ALA A 569 -14.65 16.59 -45.47
CA ALA A 569 -14.33 16.47 -46.90
C ALA A 569 -14.47 17.85 -47.57
N ALA A 570 -13.41 18.27 -48.21
CA ALA A 570 -13.40 19.46 -49.07
C ALA A 570 -14.23 19.21 -50.31
N ALA A 571 -15.07 20.20 -50.65
CA ALA A 571 -15.88 20.22 -51.85
C ALA A 571 -15.01 20.42 -53.11
N SER A 572 -15.19 19.57 -54.12
CA SER A 572 -14.93 19.95 -55.49
C SER A 572 -16.09 19.50 -56.38
N ARG A 573 -16.63 20.50 -57.07
CA ARG A 573 -17.68 20.43 -58.10
C ARG A 573 -17.15 19.71 -59.36
N THR A 574 -17.96 18.84 -59.97
CA THR A 574 -18.45 19.02 -61.36
C THR A 574 -19.09 17.74 -61.92
N GLY A 575 -20.23 17.88 -62.57
CA GLY A 575 -20.56 17.22 -63.84
C GLY A 575 -21.50 16.02 -63.84
N SER A 576 -22.81 16.33 -63.95
CA SER A 576 -23.83 15.74 -64.84
C SER A 576 -23.59 14.37 -65.53
N ARG A 577 -24.54 13.39 -65.33
CA ARG A 577 -25.46 12.88 -66.38
C ARG A 577 -26.20 11.57 -65.96
N ARG A 578 -27.51 11.71 -66.01
CA ARG A 578 -28.59 10.77 -66.45
C ARG A 578 -28.50 9.27 -66.20
N SER A 579 -29.58 8.83 -65.57
CA SER A 579 -30.18 7.47 -65.50
C SER A 579 -30.36 6.76 -66.86
N PRO A 580 -30.67 5.44 -66.94
CA PRO A 580 -32.01 4.99 -66.55
C PRO A 580 -32.10 3.55 -65.91
N ARG A 581 -33.30 3.34 -65.36
CA ARG A 581 -33.99 2.14 -64.91
C ARG A 581 -33.63 0.83 -65.65
N VAL A 582 -33.71 -0.30 -64.93
CA VAL A 582 -34.52 -1.51 -65.29
C VAL A 582 -34.60 -2.49 -64.08
N ALA A 583 -35.77 -2.72 -63.62
CA ALA A 583 -36.57 -3.90 -63.26
C ALA A 583 -35.97 -5.10 -62.50
N ARG A 584 -36.69 -5.46 -61.43
CA ARG A 584 -36.75 -6.81 -60.76
C ARG A 584 -37.26 -7.89 -61.73
N PRO A 585 -37.08 -9.21 -61.48
CA PRO A 585 -37.96 -9.92 -60.55
C PRO A 585 -37.33 -11.04 -59.70
N ARG A 586 -38.08 -11.34 -58.69
CA ARG A 586 -38.35 -12.53 -57.85
C ARG A 586 -37.81 -13.88 -58.32
N SER A 587 -37.22 -14.64 -57.39
CA SER A 587 -37.71 -15.91 -56.86
C SER A 587 -36.98 -16.22 -55.55
#